data_9a64b9267383506d7356de4e78ebe2dd
#
_entry.id   9a64b9267383506d7356de4e78ebe2dd
#
_cell.length_a   1.000
_cell.length_b   1.000
_cell.length_c   1.000
_cell.angle_alpha   90.00
_cell.angle_beta   90.00
_cell.angle_gamma   90.00
#
_symmetry.space_group_name_H-M   'P 1'
#
loop_
_entity.id
_entity.type
_entity.pdbx_description
1 polymer ?
#
loop_
_entity_poly.entity_id
_entity_poly.type
_entity_poly.pdbx_seq_one_letter_code
_entity_poly.pdbx_strand_id
1 'polypeptide(L)'
;MSITVPDDTGIDAIYIQISSGYVLGEDVLNLTGTNPTINSSWSPIEGKLTLTGISSQPTYIELINAIENVVFTSNNPNAIGQRTFSITVGQANYLASTGHYYQYVPDIGITWQNAKIAAENATYYGLQGYLATITMLDEVQISGVQATGAGWIGGSDDETEGVWKWVTGPENGTVFWNGLVNGSSPNFAFWNNNEPNNYQNSSENFAHVTAPGVGIPGSWNDLPNAGDSSGDYQP
;
A
#
# COMPACT_ATOMS: atom_id res chain seq x y z
N MET A 1 7.32 10.44 23.94
CA MET A 1 6.60 9.24 23.45
C MET A 1 6.71 8.13 24.48
N SER A 2 5.74 7.20 24.59
CA SER A 2 5.84 6.03 25.48
C SER A 2 5.34 4.79 24.74
N ILE A 3 6.01 3.67 24.93
CA ILE A 3 5.60 2.36 24.45
C ILE A 3 5.40 1.49 25.70
N THR A 4 4.24 0.86 25.82
CA THR A 4 3.93 -0.03 26.93
C THR A 4 3.46 -1.38 26.38
N VAL A 5 4.25 -2.41 26.59
CA VAL A 5 3.93 -3.81 26.25
C VAL A 5 4.16 -4.64 27.51
N PRO A 6 3.13 -5.34 28.01
CA PRO A 6 3.19 -5.99 29.32
C PRO A 6 4.14 -7.19 29.40
N ASP A 7 4.46 -7.81 28.28
CA ASP A 7 5.08 -9.12 28.15
C ASP A 7 6.38 -9.15 27.35
N ASP A 8 6.86 -8.00 26.85
CA ASP A 8 8.07 -7.92 26.04
C ASP A 8 8.97 -6.74 26.44
N THR A 9 10.28 -6.87 26.26
CA THR A 9 11.28 -5.85 26.60
C THR A 9 11.80 -5.08 25.39
N GLY A 10 11.47 -5.48 24.19
CA GLY A 10 11.88 -4.87 22.93
C GLY A 10 11.03 -5.35 21.76
N ILE A 11 11.24 -4.74 20.61
CA ILE A 11 10.64 -5.11 19.32
C ILE A 11 11.73 -5.14 18.25
N ASP A 12 11.57 -5.97 17.22
CA ASP A 12 12.60 -6.19 16.20
C ASP A 12 12.83 -4.96 15.34
N ALA A 13 11.77 -4.23 15.02
CA ALA A 13 11.83 -3.04 14.19
C ALA A 13 10.71 -2.04 14.51
N ILE A 14 10.97 -0.77 14.16
CA ILE A 14 9.94 0.27 14.01
C ILE A 14 9.98 0.77 12.57
N TYR A 15 8.81 0.99 12.02
CA TYR A 15 8.60 1.54 10.69
C TYR A 15 7.95 2.92 10.80
N ILE A 16 8.58 3.91 10.19
CA ILE A 16 8.06 5.28 10.11
C ILE A 16 7.81 5.57 8.64
N GLN A 17 6.56 5.76 8.26
CA GLN A 17 6.17 5.98 6.87
C GLN A 17 5.51 7.36 6.70
N ILE A 18 5.76 8.00 5.57
CA ILE A 18 4.96 9.13 5.11
C ILE A 18 3.70 8.52 4.48
N SER A 19 2.63 8.38 5.28
CA SER A 19 1.41 7.66 4.93
C SER A 19 0.42 8.45 4.07
N SER A 20 0.58 9.78 4.01
CA SER A 20 -0.20 10.65 3.11
C SER A 20 0.63 11.88 2.72
N GLY A 21 0.43 12.35 1.50
CA GLY A 21 1.12 13.51 0.93
C GLY A 21 2.58 13.26 0.53
N TYR A 22 3.05 12.00 0.48
CA TYR A 22 4.41 11.65 0.07
C TYR A 22 4.70 12.06 -1.37
N VAL A 23 5.86 12.67 -1.60
CA VAL A 23 6.36 13.02 -2.94
C VAL A 23 7.65 12.27 -3.20
N LEU A 24 7.57 11.25 -4.08
CA LEU A 24 8.71 10.43 -4.47
C LEU A 24 9.82 11.28 -5.09
N GLY A 25 11.06 11.09 -4.61
CA GLY A 25 12.24 11.83 -5.06
C GLY A 25 12.43 13.20 -4.39
N GLU A 26 11.45 13.70 -3.64
CA GLU A 26 11.57 14.95 -2.88
C GLU A 26 11.65 14.73 -1.37
N ASP A 27 10.77 13.90 -0.84
CA ASP A 27 10.59 13.71 0.60
C ASP A 27 11.49 12.58 1.13
N VAL A 28 12.14 12.82 2.27
CA VAL A 28 13.06 11.86 2.89
C VAL A 28 12.91 11.89 4.41
N LEU A 29 12.94 10.72 5.05
CA LEU A 29 13.12 10.58 6.49
C LEU A 29 14.54 10.09 6.79
N ASN A 30 15.22 10.76 7.70
CA ASN A 30 16.56 10.42 8.12
C ASN A 30 16.64 10.28 9.64
N LEU A 31 17.35 9.25 10.11
CA LEU A 31 17.80 9.17 11.49
C LEU A 31 19.04 10.06 11.65
N THR A 32 18.97 11.01 12.58
CA THR A 32 20.06 11.96 12.88
C THR A 32 20.66 11.68 14.27
N GLY A 33 21.73 12.40 14.60
CA GLY A 33 22.37 12.23 15.92
C GLY A 33 23.14 10.93 16.09
N THR A 34 23.44 10.57 17.35
CA THR A 34 24.19 9.36 17.71
C THR A 34 23.23 8.30 18.23
N ASN A 35 23.09 7.22 17.50
CA ASN A 35 22.22 6.09 17.83
C ASN A 35 23.06 4.78 17.76
N PRO A 36 23.90 4.49 18.75
CA PRO A 36 24.94 3.46 18.65
C PRO A 36 24.40 2.03 18.53
N THR A 37 23.15 1.81 18.90
CA THR A 37 22.51 0.48 18.92
C THR A 37 21.47 0.33 17.82
N ILE A 38 21.13 1.40 17.10
CA ILE A 38 20.07 1.42 16.08
C ILE A 38 20.66 1.64 14.68
N ASN A 39 20.26 0.78 13.76
CA ASN A 39 20.45 0.94 12.32
C ASN A 39 19.19 1.54 11.69
N SER A 40 19.37 2.31 10.62
CA SER A 40 18.26 2.88 9.85
C SER A 40 18.38 2.56 8.38
N SER A 41 17.26 2.27 7.72
CA SER A 41 17.18 2.04 6.28
C SER A 41 15.99 2.81 5.70
N TRP A 42 16.25 3.66 4.70
CA TRP A 42 15.22 4.40 3.98
C TRP A 42 14.84 3.70 2.69
N SER A 43 13.54 3.46 2.47
CA SER A 43 12.97 3.01 1.21
C SER A 43 12.30 4.19 0.50
N PRO A 44 12.90 4.76 -0.56
CA PRO A 44 12.29 5.87 -1.28
C PRO A 44 11.03 5.46 -2.05
N ILE A 45 10.89 4.19 -2.46
CA ILE A 45 9.67 3.72 -3.13
C ILE A 45 8.50 3.71 -2.14
N GLU A 46 8.71 3.16 -0.95
CA GLU A 46 7.66 3.08 0.07
C GLU A 46 7.48 4.37 0.88
N GLY A 47 8.39 5.35 0.78
CA GLY A 47 8.39 6.52 1.66
C GLY A 47 8.52 6.12 3.13
N LYS A 48 9.33 5.10 3.43
CA LYS A 48 9.39 4.41 4.72
C LYS A 48 10.80 4.30 5.26
N LEU A 49 10.98 4.72 6.49
CA LEU A 49 12.20 4.55 7.28
C LEU A 49 12.02 3.37 8.25
N THR A 50 12.92 2.39 8.18
CA THR A 50 12.97 1.25 9.09
C THR A 50 14.09 1.46 10.10
N LEU A 51 13.78 1.30 11.38
CA LEU A 51 14.73 1.33 12.49
C LEU A 51 14.84 -0.07 13.10
N THR A 52 16.06 -0.64 13.16
CA THR A 52 16.33 -1.99 13.68
C THR A 52 17.52 -1.95 14.63
N GLY A 53 17.68 -2.98 15.47
CA GLY A 53 18.90 -3.16 16.25
C GLY A 53 20.09 -3.55 15.37
N ILE A 54 21.30 -3.12 15.76
CA ILE A 54 22.55 -3.44 15.04
C ILE A 54 23.01 -4.88 15.32
N SER A 55 22.98 -5.31 16.58
CA SER A 55 23.54 -6.60 16.99
C SER A 55 22.58 -7.44 17.84
N SER A 56 21.51 -6.85 18.31
CA SER A 56 20.48 -7.48 19.16
C SER A 56 19.16 -6.74 19.01
N GLN A 57 18.09 -7.32 19.50
CA GLN A 57 16.79 -6.65 19.60
C GLN A 57 16.96 -5.38 20.46
N PRO A 58 16.56 -4.22 19.94
CA PRO A 58 16.66 -2.95 20.67
C PRO A 58 15.59 -2.86 21.74
N THR A 59 15.93 -2.19 22.83
CA THR A 59 14.97 -1.86 23.88
C THR A 59 13.99 -0.76 23.43
N TYR A 60 12.85 -0.67 24.07
CA TYR A 60 11.88 0.41 23.81
C TYR A 60 12.47 1.80 24.01
N ILE A 61 13.38 1.97 25.00
CA ILE A 61 14.03 3.27 25.26
C ILE A 61 14.94 3.65 24.09
N GLU A 62 15.72 2.71 23.58
CA GLU A 62 16.59 2.95 22.43
C GLU A 62 15.79 3.34 21.17
N LEU A 63 14.68 2.64 20.93
CA LEU A 63 13.79 2.93 19.81
C LEU A 63 13.08 4.28 19.97
N ILE A 64 12.59 4.62 21.16
CA ILE A 64 11.97 5.93 21.43
C ILE A 64 12.97 7.05 21.17
N ASN A 65 14.19 6.93 21.68
CA ASN A 65 15.26 7.92 21.46
C ASN A 65 15.60 8.05 19.97
N ALA A 66 15.62 6.92 19.24
CA ALA A 66 15.87 6.95 17.80
C ALA A 66 14.71 7.64 17.04
N ILE A 67 13.45 7.33 17.37
CA ILE A 67 12.28 7.99 16.75
C ILE A 67 12.34 9.52 16.94
N GLU A 68 12.72 9.98 18.15
CA GLU A 68 12.82 11.40 18.46
C GLU A 68 13.95 12.10 17.69
N ASN A 69 14.90 11.34 17.15
CA ASN A 69 15.99 11.82 16.28
C ASN A 69 15.68 11.69 14.80
N VAL A 70 14.51 11.21 14.40
CA VAL A 70 14.11 11.16 12.99
C VAL A 70 13.70 12.54 12.51
N VAL A 71 14.26 12.96 11.38
CA VAL A 71 14.01 14.26 10.76
C VAL A 71 13.42 14.05 9.37
N PHE A 72 12.35 14.77 9.09
CA PHE A 72 11.80 14.91 7.74
C PHE A 72 12.52 16.04 6.99
N THR A 73 12.86 15.80 5.74
CA THR A 73 13.40 16.80 4.81
C THR A 73 12.71 16.68 3.46
N SER A 74 12.59 17.80 2.74
CA SER A 74 12.21 17.82 1.33
C SER A 74 13.30 18.49 0.52
N ASN A 75 13.68 17.87 -0.60
CA ASN A 75 14.64 18.42 -1.55
C ASN A 75 14.04 19.55 -2.40
N ASN A 76 12.73 19.73 -2.36
CA ASN A 76 12.05 20.82 -3.03
C ASN A 76 11.92 22.02 -2.09
N PRO A 77 12.61 23.15 -2.34
CA PRO A 77 12.53 24.34 -1.49
C PRO A 77 11.15 25.01 -1.51
N ASN A 78 10.32 24.66 -2.49
CA ASN A 78 8.95 25.16 -2.62
C ASN A 78 7.91 24.06 -2.28
N ALA A 79 8.31 23.05 -1.52
CA ALA A 79 7.40 21.98 -1.11
C ALA A 79 6.17 22.56 -0.40
N ILE A 80 4.99 22.18 -0.86
CA ILE A 80 3.69 22.57 -0.31
C ILE A 80 2.88 21.33 0.07
N GLY A 81 1.84 21.53 0.83
CA GLY A 81 0.94 20.46 1.27
C GLY A 81 1.37 19.83 2.59
N GLN A 82 0.44 19.09 3.15
CA GLN A 82 0.62 18.38 4.41
C GLN A 82 1.27 17.02 4.16
N ARG A 83 2.11 16.57 5.10
CA ARG A 83 2.59 15.18 5.19
C ARG A 83 2.04 14.56 6.47
N THR A 84 1.49 13.38 6.36
CA THR A 84 1.06 12.59 7.51
C THR A 84 2.03 11.44 7.70
N PHE A 85 2.43 11.20 8.95
CA PHE A 85 3.36 10.15 9.31
C PHE A 85 2.65 9.09 10.13
N SER A 86 2.89 7.81 9.81
CA SER A 86 2.51 6.69 10.66
C SER A 86 3.74 6.04 11.27
N ILE A 87 3.60 5.54 12.49
CA ILE A 87 4.64 4.78 13.19
C ILE A 87 4.03 3.43 13.55
N THR A 88 4.62 2.34 13.07
CA THR A 88 4.15 0.97 13.32
C THR A 88 5.27 0.08 13.80
N VAL A 89 4.91 -0.97 14.52
CA VAL A 89 5.85 -2.01 14.99
C VAL A 89 5.85 -3.25 14.10
N GLY A 90 4.97 -3.30 13.10
CA GLY A 90 4.88 -4.37 12.12
C GLY A 90 5.01 -3.82 10.70
N GLN A 91 5.18 -4.70 9.72
CA GLN A 91 5.50 -4.33 8.34
C GLN A 91 4.34 -3.66 7.58
N ALA A 92 3.09 -3.88 8.01
CA ALA A 92 1.94 -3.26 7.37
C ALA A 92 1.89 -1.75 7.65
N ASN A 93 1.53 -1.01 6.60
CA ASN A 93 1.48 0.44 6.61
C ASN A 93 0.13 0.93 7.13
N TYR A 94 0.10 1.80 8.14
CA TYR A 94 -1.14 2.33 8.71
C TYR A 94 -1.56 3.63 8.03
N LEU A 95 -2.80 3.70 7.60
CA LEU A 95 -3.42 4.91 7.06
C LEU A 95 -4.48 5.44 8.04
N ALA A 96 -4.21 6.59 8.62
CA ALA A 96 -5.05 7.16 9.68
C ALA A 96 -6.44 7.63 9.17
N SER A 97 -6.55 8.04 7.90
CA SER A 97 -7.82 8.49 7.32
C SER A 97 -8.87 7.37 7.17
N THR A 98 -8.42 6.12 7.02
CA THR A 98 -9.29 4.94 6.94
C THR A 98 -9.27 4.10 8.21
N GLY A 99 -8.21 4.20 9.01
CA GLY A 99 -7.97 3.33 10.16
C GLY A 99 -7.51 1.91 9.77
N HIS A 100 -7.12 1.70 8.50
CA HIS A 100 -6.70 0.40 7.97
C HIS A 100 -5.19 0.26 7.91
N TYR A 101 -4.75 -1.00 7.88
CA TYR A 101 -3.37 -1.39 7.60
C TYR A 101 -3.29 -1.96 6.18
N TYR A 102 -2.27 -1.56 5.43
CA TYR A 102 -2.01 -2.00 4.06
C TYR A 102 -0.66 -2.73 4.01
N GLN A 103 -0.64 -3.87 3.36
CA GLN A 103 0.58 -4.65 3.16
C GLN A 103 0.63 -5.14 1.72
N TYR A 104 1.74 -4.84 1.03
CA TYR A 104 2.05 -5.50 -0.23
C TYR A 104 2.64 -6.89 0.08
N VAL A 105 2.03 -7.93 -0.47
CA VAL A 105 2.47 -9.32 -0.30
C VAL A 105 2.89 -9.84 -1.68
N PRO A 106 4.20 -10.00 -1.95
CA PRO A 106 4.69 -10.48 -3.24
C PRO A 106 4.41 -11.99 -3.39
N ASP A 107 3.67 -12.36 -4.43
CA ASP A 107 3.44 -13.75 -4.84
C ASP A 107 3.21 -13.79 -6.36
N ILE A 108 4.30 -13.69 -7.12
CA ILE A 108 4.29 -13.49 -8.56
C ILE A 108 3.55 -14.63 -9.27
N GLY A 109 2.50 -14.27 -10.03
CA GLY A 109 1.68 -15.20 -10.79
C GLY A 109 0.56 -15.83 -9.98
N ILE A 110 0.30 -15.37 -8.77
CA ILE A 110 -0.90 -15.75 -8.02
C ILE A 110 -2.15 -15.31 -8.78
N THR A 111 -3.14 -16.20 -8.91
CA THR A 111 -4.43 -15.80 -9.50
C THR A 111 -5.20 -14.88 -8.57
N TRP A 112 -6.07 -14.02 -9.12
CA TRP A 112 -6.90 -13.13 -8.29
C TRP A 112 -7.72 -13.90 -7.24
N GLN A 113 -8.32 -15.01 -7.62
CA GLN A 113 -9.10 -15.86 -6.70
C GLN A 113 -8.25 -16.41 -5.56
N ASN A 114 -7.02 -16.85 -5.85
CA ASN A 114 -6.10 -17.34 -4.82
C ASN A 114 -5.57 -16.18 -3.95
N ALA A 115 -5.28 -15.02 -4.53
CA ALA A 115 -4.90 -13.83 -3.79
C ALA A 115 -6.01 -13.38 -2.82
N LYS A 116 -7.28 -13.40 -3.28
CA LYS A 116 -8.44 -13.14 -2.43
C LYS A 116 -8.52 -14.11 -1.24
N ILE A 117 -8.37 -15.42 -1.49
CA ILE A 117 -8.37 -16.44 -0.44
C ILE A 117 -7.18 -16.25 0.51
N ALA A 118 -5.99 -15.95 -0.01
CA ALA A 118 -4.80 -15.71 0.79
C ALA A 118 -4.98 -14.49 1.72
N ALA A 119 -5.50 -13.40 1.17
CA ALA A 119 -5.80 -12.18 1.94
C ALA A 119 -6.86 -12.42 3.03
N GLU A 120 -7.93 -13.16 2.70
CA GLU A 120 -9.00 -13.54 3.65
C GLU A 120 -8.51 -14.48 4.77
N ASN A 121 -7.45 -15.23 4.54
CA ASN A 121 -6.81 -16.09 5.54
C ASN A 121 -5.72 -15.36 6.35
N ALA A 122 -5.26 -14.21 5.89
CA ALA A 122 -4.28 -13.41 6.60
C ALA A 122 -4.90 -12.69 7.80
N THR A 123 -4.11 -12.53 8.84
CA THR A 123 -4.49 -11.71 10.00
C THR A 123 -3.34 -10.79 10.41
N TYR A 124 -3.66 -9.60 10.88
CA TYR A 124 -2.70 -8.64 11.39
C TYR A 124 -3.18 -8.08 12.71
N TYR A 125 -2.50 -8.41 13.81
CA TYR A 125 -2.93 -8.09 15.19
C TYR A 125 -4.40 -8.47 15.49
N GLY A 126 -4.85 -9.62 14.98
CA GLY A 126 -6.22 -10.11 15.16
C GLY A 126 -7.25 -9.46 14.21
N LEU A 127 -6.84 -8.54 13.36
CA LEU A 127 -7.69 -8.00 12.29
C LEU A 127 -7.67 -8.95 11.10
N GLN A 128 -8.85 -9.19 10.51
CA GLN A 128 -9.02 -10.02 9.32
C GLN A 128 -8.53 -9.27 8.08
N GLY A 129 -7.71 -9.93 7.24
CA GLY A 129 -7.28 -9.40 5.95
C GLY A 129 -8.32 -9.54 4.85
N TYR A 130 -8.15 -8.76 3.78
CA TYR A 130 -8.90 -8.85 2.52
C TYR A 130 -8.10 -8.13 1.41
N LEU A 131 -8.37 -8.43 0.14
CA LEU A 131 -7.81 -7.63 -0.95
C LEU A 131 -8.27 -6.18 -0.84
N ALA A 132 -7.35 -5.25 -0.95
CA ALA A 132 -7.61 -3.83 -0.72
C ALA A 132 -8.78 -3.31 -1.57
N THR A 133 -9.65 -2.53 -0.94
CA THR A 133 -10.63 -1.66 -1.58
C THR A 133 -10.08 -0.24 -1.49
N ILE A 134 -10.16 0.52 -2.57
CA ILE A 134 -9.50 1.83 -2.69
C ILE A 134 -10.56 2.88 -3.01
N THR A 135 -10.84 3.75 -2.06
CA THR A 135 -11.97 4.68 -2.11
C THR A 135 -11.56 6.16 -2.10
N MET A 136 -10.26 6.42 -1.99
CA MET A 136 -9.71 7.79 -1.96
C MET A 136 -8.23 7.84 -2.38
N LEU A 137 -7.74 9.03 -2.66
CA LEU A 137 -6.36 9.23 -3.12
C LEU A 137 -5.28 8.84 -2.10
N ASP A 138 -5.54 8.96 -0.81
CA ASP A 138 -4.59 8.51 0.21
C ASP A 138 -4.38 6.98 0.15
N GLU A 139 -5.44 6.23 -0.15
CA GLU A 139 -5.35 4.78 -0.37
C GLU A 139 -4.61 4.45 -1.67
N VAL A 140 -4.84 5.20 -2.76
CA VAL A 140 -4.04 5.07 -4.00
C VAL A 140 -2.56 5.27 -3.70
N GLN A 141 -2.22 6.26 -2.90
CA GLN A 141 -0.83 6.51 -2.54
C GLN A 141 -0.23 5.31 -1.80
N ILE A 142 -0.85 4.86 -0.70
CA ILE A 142 -0.25 3.87 0.21
C ILE A 142 -0.28 2.44 -0.36
N SER A 143 -1.33 2.08 -1.11
CA SER A 143 -1.51 0.74 -1.69
C SER A 143 -1.06 0.63 -3.15
N GLY A 144 -0.78 1.75 -3.81
CA GLY A 144 -0.41 1.80 -5.22
C GLY A 144 0.91 2.51 -5.46
N VAL A 145 0.99 3.84 -5.27
CA VAL A 145 2.22 4.62 -5.56
C VAL A 145 3.41 4.13 -4.72
N GLN A 146 3.16 3.73 -3.47
CA GLN A 146 4.17 3.23 -2.53
C GLN A 146 4.26 1.70 -2.51
N ALA A 147 3.52 0.99 -3.36
CA ALA A 147 3.70 -0.44 -3.55
C ALA A 147 4.98 -0.75 -4.34
N THR A 148 5.62 -1.88 -4.04
CA THR A 148 6.87 -2.27 -4.68
C THR A 148 6.69 -3.09 -5.95
N GLY A 149 5.44 -3.39 -6.34
CA GLY A 149 5.09 -4.16 -7.54
C GLY A 149 3.64 -4.00 -7.94
N ALA A 150 3.22 -4.65 -9.02
CA ALA A 150 1.82 -4.84 -9.35
C ALA A 150 1.12 -5.66 -8.26
N GLY A 151 -0.17 -5.48 -8.06
CA GLY A 151 -0.89 -6.21 -7.02
C GLY A 151 -2.39 -6.24 -7.24
N TRP A 152 -3.01 -7.40 -7.00
CA TRP A 152 -4.45 -7.55 -7.03
C TRP A 152 -5.15 -6.70 -5.97
N ILE A 153 -6.28 -6.11 -6.35
CA ILE A 153 -7.19 -5.39 -5.45
C ILE A 153 -8.60 -6.00 -5.53
N GLY A 154 -9.48 -5.62 -4.60
CA GLY A 154 -10.79 -6.24 -4.41
C GLY A 154 -11.87 -5.84 -5.43
N GLY A 155 -11.50 -5.24 -6.57
CA GLY A 155 -12.42 -4.84 -7.63
C GLY A 155 -12.68 -5.94 -8.64
N SER A 156 -13.96 -6.13 -9.06
CA SER A 156 -14.34 -7.09 -10.08
C SER A 156 -15.65 -6.70 -10.77
N ASP A 157 -15.79 -7.07 -12.06
CA ASP A 157 -17.05 -7.04 -12.82
C ASP A 157 -17.49 -8.43 -13.31
N ASP A 158 -16.90 -9.51 -12.78
CA ASP A 158 -17.19 -10.91 -13.14
C ASP A 158 -18.68 -11.29 -13.03
N GLU A 159 -19.43 -10.64 -12.14
CA GLU A 159 -20.89 -10.86 -12.01
C GLU A 159 -21.68 -10.21 -13.15
N THR A 160 -21.24 -9.05 -13.62
CA THR A 160 -21.89 -8.30 -14.70
C THR A 160 -20.86 -7.44 -15.40
N GLU A 161 -20.53 -7.81 -16.64
CA GLU A 161 -19.57 -7.13 -17.51
C GLU A 161 -19.81 -5.60 -17.53
N GLY A 162 -18.76 -4.85 -17.25
CA GLY A 162 -18.77 -3.39 -17.19
C GLY A 162 -19.43 -2.82 -15.93
N VAL A 163 -19.81 -3.63 -14.93
CA VAL A 163 -20.30 -3.14 -13.64
C VAL A 163 -19.29 -3.49 -12.56
N TRP A 164 -18.29 -2.64 -12.43
CA TRP A 164 -17.19 -2.81 -11.49
C TRP A 164 -17.62 -2.48 -10.07
N LYS A 165 -17.43 -3.42 -9.17
CA LYS A 165 -17.73 -3.29 -7.75
C LYS A 165 -16.63 -3.86 -6.87
N TRP A 166 -16.53 -3.35 -5.67
CA TRP A 166 -15.76 -3.99 -4.62
C TRP A 166 -16.44 -5.30 -4.23
N VAL A 167 -15.68 -6.38 -4.19
CA VAL A 167 -16.21 -7.73 -3.84
C VAL A 167 -15.48 -8.31 -2.61
N THR A 168 -14.77 -7.44 -1.90
CA THR A 168 -14.03 -7.75 -0.66
C THR A 168 -14.22 -6.60 0.34
N GLY A 169 -13.79 -6.80 1.57
CA GLY A 169 -13.74 -5.75 2.59
C GLY A 169 -15.11 -5.19 2.99
N PRO A 170 -15.10 -4.10 3.76
CA PRO A 170 -16.34 -3.42 4.20
C PRO A 170 -17.10 -2.75 3.06
N GLU A 171 -16.46 -2.45 1.94
CA GLU A 171 -17.05 -1.84 0.74
C GLU A 171 -17.72 -2.85 -0.19
N ASN A 172 -17.75 -4.14 0.18
CA ASN A 172 -18.34 -5.20 -0.63
C ASN A 172 -19.74 -4.86 -1.12
N GLY A 173 -19.96 -4.98 -2.44
CA GLY A 173 -21.19 -4.61 -3.14
C GLY A 173 -21.26 -3.17 -3.64
N THR A 174 -20.32 -2.31 -3.27
CA THR A 174 -20.28 -0.91 -3.75
C THR A 174 -19.81 -0.85 -5.19
N VAL A 175 -20.66 -0.35 -6.08
CA VAL A 175 -20.28 -0.08 -7.49
C VAL A 175 -19.43 1.17 -7.54
N PHE A 176 -18.23 1.07 -8.15
CA PHE A 176 -17.33 2.21 -8.30
C PHE A 176 -17.15 2.66 -9.76
N TRP A 177 -17.46 1.80 -10.75
CA TRP A 177 -17.38 2.16 -12.16
C TRP A 177 -18.45 1.44 -12.98
N ASN A 178 -18.98 2.11 -14.02
CA ASN A 178 -19.93 1.54 -14.96
C ASN A 178 -19.42 1.76 -16.41
N GLY A 179 -19.27 0.69 -17.16
CA GLY A 179 -18.81 0.68 -18.53
C GLY A 179 -17.33 0.28 -18.68
N LEU A 180 -16.84 0.39 -19.92
CA LEU A 180 -15.42 0.24 -20.27
C LEU A 180 -14.72 1.61 -20.21
N VAL A 181 -13.66 1.82 -20.97
CA VAL A 181 -12.82 3.03 -20.98
C VAL A 181 -13.59 4.36 -20.98
N ASN A 182 -14.74 4.44 -21.63
CA ASN A 182 -15.62 5.62 -21.66
C ASN A 182 -16.76 5.55 -20.64
N GLY A 183 -16.59 4.76 -19.61
CA GLY A 183 -17.57 4.59 -18.54
C GLY A 183 -17.72 5.79 -17.62
N SER A 184 -18.44 5.59 -16.54
CA SER A 184 -18.69 6.62 -15.53
C SER A 184 -18.50 6.08 -14.11
N SER A 185 -17.98 6.93 -13.24
CA SER A 185 -17.71 6.60 -11.85
C SER A 185 -18.83 7.11 -10.94
N PRO A 186 -19.69 6.25 -10.37
CA PRO A 186 -20.62 6.67 -9.34
C PRO A 186 -19.94 6.88 -7.98
N ASN A 187 -18.79 6.31 -7.78
CA ASN A 187 -17.95 6.44 -6.59
C ASN A 187 -16.48 6.65 -7.02
N PHE A 188 -15.54 6.66 -6.07
CA PHE A 188 -14.12 6.83 -6.39
C PHE A 188 -13.62 5.70 -7.27
N ALA A 189 -12.93 6.05 -8.38
CA ALA A 189 -12.20 5.14 -9.25
C ALA A 189 -10.91 5.80 -9.73
N PHE A 190 -9.86 5.01 -9.93
CA PHE A 190 -8.54 5.50 -10.34
C PHE A 190 -7.91 4.60 -11.41
N TRP A 191 -8.64 4.40 -12.50
CA TRP A 191 -8.19 3.63 -13.66
C TRP A 191 -7.01 4.30 -14.37
N ASN A 192 -6.12 3.49 -14.93
CA ASN A 192 -5.09 3.97 -15.84
C ASN A 192 -5.69 4.49 -17.13
N ASN A 193 -4.90 5.16 -17.96
CA ASN A 193 -5.34 5.65 -19.26
C ASN A 193 -5.82 4.48 -20.13
N ASN A 194 -7.01 4.63 -20.71
CA ASN A 194 -7.72 3.66 -21.55
C ASN A 194 -8.18 2.38 -20.82
N GLU A 195 -8.28 2.41 -19.49
CA GLU A 195 -8.82 1.34 -18.68
C GLU A 195 -10.17 1.71 -18.02
N PRO A 196 -11.00 0.73 -17.67
CA PRO A 196 -10.89 -0.70 -17.97
C PRO A 196 -11.22 -0.98 -19.44
N ASN A 197 -10.48 -1.87 -20.10
CA ASN A 197 -10.60 -2.04 -21.54
C ASN A 197 -11.10 -3.42 -22.01
N ASN A 198 -11.14 -4.42 -21.14
CA ASN A 198 -11.47 -5.82 -21.47
C ASN A 198 -10.74 -6.29 -22.73
N TYR A 199 -9.39 -6.17 -22.73
CA TYR A 199 -8.55 -6.34 -23.91
C TYR A 199 -8.83 -7.64 -24.66
N GLN A 200 -9.10 -7.51 -25.98
CA GLN A 200 -9.48 -8.61 -26.87
C GLN A 200 -10.73 -9.40 -26.42
N ASN A 201 -11.64 -8.82 -25.64
CA ASN A 201 -12.77 -9.51 -25.00
C ASN A 201 -12.31 -10.76 -24.22
N SER A 202 -11.22 -10.63 -23.47
CA SER A 202 -10.51 -11.74 -22.82
C SER A 202 -11.03 -12.06 -21.43
N SER A 203 -12.17 -11.51 -21.00
CA SER A 203 -12.72 -11.65 -19.64
C SER A 203 -11.74 -11.11 -18.60
N GLU A 204 -11.29 -9.88 -18.78
CA GLU A 204 -10.46 -9.15 -17.81
C GLU A 204 -11.33 -8.60 -16.69
N ASN A 205 -11.75 -9.50 -15.80
CA ASN A 205 -12.80 -9.21 -14.81
C ASN A 205 -12.24 -8.80 -13.45
N PHE A 206 -10.92 -8.61 -13.32
CA PHE A 206 -10.30 -8.39 -12.02
C PHE A 206 -9.34 -7.21 -12.03
N ALA A 207 -9.54 -6.30 -11.07
CA ALA A 207 -8.72 -5.10 -10.97
C ALA A 207 -7.39 -5.36 -10.25
N HIS A 208 -6.33 -4.74 -10.75
CA HIS A 208 -5.03 -4.70 -10.11
C HIS A 208 -4.43 -3.28 -10.14
N VAL A 209 -3.54 -3.00 -9.19
CA VAL A 209 -2.69 -1.80 -9.26
C VAL A 209 -1.58 -2.04 -10.25
N THR A 210 -1.32 -1.07 -11.14
CA THR A 210 -0.23 -1.15 -12.13
C THR A 210 1.15 -1.20 -11.46
N ALA A 211 2.10 -1.87 -12.10
CA ALA A 211 3.47 -1.91 -11.61
C ALA A 211 4.10 -0.50 -11.55
N PRO A 212 5.06 -0.26 -10.64
CA PRO A 212 5.79 0.99 -10.60
C PRO A 212 6.41 1.36 -11.94
N GLY A 213 6.15 2.57 -12.42
CA GLY A 213 6.62 3.07 -13.73
C GLY A 213 5.70 2.74 -14.92
N VAL A 214 4.60 2.02 -14.70
CA VAL A 214 3.60 1.72 -15.74
C VAL A 214 2.41 2.67 -15.60
N GLY A 215 2.20 3.51 -16.62
CA GLY A 215 1.06 4.43 -16.67
C GLY A 215 1.05 5.49 -15.56
N ILE A 216 -0.13 5.79 -15.05
CA ILE A 216 -0.31 6.72 -13.94
C ILE A 216 0.07 6.00 -12.63
N PRO A 217 0.99 6.54 -11.81
CA PRO A 217 1.40 5.87 -10.57
C PRO A 217 0.23 5.54 -9.65
N GLY A 218 0.10 4.26 -9.28
CA GLY A 218 -0.96 3.76 -8.40
C GLY A 218 -2.32 3.56 -9.07
N SER A 219 -2.43 3.78 -10.38
CA SER A 219 -3.66 3.54 -11.13
C SER A 219 -3.95 2.05 -11.30
N TRP A 220 -5.16 1.75 -11.77
CA TRP A 220 -5.65 0.38 -11.91
C TRP A 220 -5.78 -0.01 -13.39
N ASN A 221 -5.66 -1.31 -13.62
CA ASN A 221 -5.93 -1.98 -14.88
C ASN A 221 -6.80 -3.20 -14.62
N ASP A 222 -7.54 -3.69 -15.63
CA ASP A 222 -8.28 -4.94 -15.59
C ASP A 222 -7.45 -6.07 -16.21
N LEU A 223 -7.55 -7.26 -15.64
CA LEU A 223 -6.87 -8.45 -16.12
C LEU A 223 -7.76 -9.70 -15.96
N PRO A 224 -7.47 -10.78 -16.73
CA PRO A 224 -8.01 -12.10 -16.45
C PRO A 224 -7.57 -12.61 -15.07
N ASN A 225 -8.29 -13.58 -14.52
CA ASN A 225 -7.96 -14.18 -13.21
C ASN A 225 -6.50 -14.65 -13.06
N ALA A 226 -5.87 -15.06 -14.15
CA ALA A 226 -4.47 -15.51 -14.15
C ALA A 226 -3.43 -14.40 -14.29
N GLY A 227 -3.86 -13.15 -14.45
CA GLY A 227 -2.98 -12.05 -14.81
C GLY A 227 -2.47 -12.16 -16.25
N ASP A 228 -1.44 -11.39 -16.57
CA ASP A 228 -0.72 -11.49 -17.84
C ASP A 228 0.70 -12.06 -17.61
N SER A 229 1.30 -12.59 -18.65
CA SER A 229 2.66 -13.14 -18.64
C SER A 229 3.75 -12.07 -18.68
N SER A 230 3.44 -10.81 -18.98
CA SER A 230 4.38 -9.69 -18.92
C SER A 230 4.58 -9.22 -17.47
N GLY A 231 5.82 -8.99 -17.05
CA GLY A 231 6.13 -8.60 -15.67
C GLY A 231 5.44 -7.30 -15.19
N ASP A 232 4.99 -6.45 -16.12
CA ASP A 232 4.28 -5.21 -15.82
C ASP A 232 2.81 -5.44 -15.43
N TYR A 233 2.25 -6.59 -15.83
CA TYR A 233 0.86 -7.00 -15.64
C TYR A 233 0.73 -8.34 -14.92
N GLN A 234 1.77 -8.73 -14.17
CA GLN A 234 1.77 -9.95 -13.37
C GLN A 234 1.72 -9.58 -11.88
N PRO A 235 0.52 -9.51 -11.30
CA PRO A 235 0.34 -9.28 -9.88
C PRO A 235 0.87 -10.41 -9.03
#